data_545161432da38d982280a99f4f6947a1
#
_entry.id   545161432da38d982280a99f4f6947a1
#
_cell.length_a   1.000
_cell.length_b   1.000
_cell.length_c   1.000
_cell.angle_alpha   90.00
_cell.angle_beta   90.00
_cell.angle_gamma   90.00
#
_symmetry.space_group_name_H-M   'P 1'
#
loop_
_entity.id
_entity.type
_entity.pdbx_description
1 polymer ?
#
loop_
_entity_poly.entity_id
_entity_poly.type
_entity_poly.pdbx_seq_one_letter_code
_entity_poly.pdbx_strand_id
1 'polypeptide(L)'
;SLAYLKDKMSLFTSGGAREIAADGCERVVIARECSAEDTRTICENCPVEVEVFAHGALCMCYSGQCGMSALIGGRSGNRGRCAQPCRLPYGVNAPAKKAYPLSLKDSCLAGRLEEMGAMGVSCVKLEGRMKRPEYVAVITRIYARLLEEGRGPTADERAELEQAFSRSGFTDGYWRGRHGAAMFGTRPENAPDPKDLFEEARRAYERDSLRTVPVDLSCSVSAGVPCTLTVSDRDGHSVTVTGPVPEAARTRALDGLELEARLRKTGGTAFRCADCAAQVAGGLFLSAGALNALRRDALSALEEARCAVPHRRELPVPPLPEADCTAEAPRLTISVTRLEQLSPALLELGCPARVYIPLEEVSRLESLPGEGPEWCAVLPRVWRDRDEPALRTLLERARALGFTGVLIGNLGHLPLVRGLDFHLYGDYGLNVFNSRSLAYLKDKELESACVSFELRFAQIRDLKKVLRAEAIVYGRLPLMITENCLVQNETGCRLDRQGLCVPEDGPCRCGQPNVLVDRTGAAFPLLPAYGHRTEIQNSKPLYLADRPEHRRLGLAYARLRFTTETAEECVSVVQNYLDAAPAAGDFTRGLYERGVE
;
A
#
# COMPACT_ATOMS: atom_id res chain seq x y z
N SER A 1 13.56 -11.50 -12.05
CA SER A 1 12.14 -11.31 -11.67
C SER A 1 11.96 -9.89 -11.21
N LEU A 2 11.03 -9.16 -11.85
CA LEU A 2 10.65 -7.80 -11.51
C LEU A 2 10.18 -7.72 -10.04
N ALA A 3 10.87 -6.95 -9.22
CA ALA A 3 10.44 -6.68 -7.85
C ALA A 3 9.51 -5.46 -7.84
N TYR A 4 8.23 -5.70 -7.49
CA TYR A 4 7.23 -4.66 -7.38
C TYR A 4 6.98 -4.31 -5.91
N LEU A 5 7.10 -3.03 -5.59
CA LEU A 5 6.70 -2.53 -4.28
C LEU A 5 5.30 -1.95 -4.33
N LYS A 6 4.47 -2.45 -3.40
CA LYS A 6 3.05 -2.10 -3.32
C LYS A 6 2.84 -0.75 -2.60
N ASP A 7 1.66 -0.16 -2.82
CA ASP A 7 1.15 1.07 -2.24
C ASP A 7 1.27 1.20 -0.71
N LYS A 8 1.39 0.07 0.01
CA LYS A 8 1.55 0.04 1.49
C LYS A 8 2.88 0.61 2.01
N MET A 9 3.84 0.88 1.14
CA MET A 9 5.08 1.59 1.50
C MET A 9 4.87 3.09 1.65
N SER A 10 3.67 3.61 1.38
CA SER A 10 3.34 5.03 1.46
C SER A 10 4.32 5.90 0.68
N LEU A 11 4.53 5.56 -0.59
CA LEU A 11 5.44 6.25 -1.50
C LEU A 11 4.74 7.49 -2.09
N PHE A 12 5.22 8.67 -1.77
CA PHE A 12 4.62 9.93 -2.20
C PHE A 12 5.67 11.03 -2.52
N THR A 13 6.95 10.67 -2.57
CA THR A 13 8.05 11.56 -2.96
C THR A 13 9.03 10.88 -3.90
N SER A 14 9.70 11.67 -4.73
CA SER A 14 10.77 11.19 -5.62
C SER A 14 11.98 10.63 -4.84
N GLY A 15 12.29 11.24 -3.68
CA GLY A 15 13.32 10.76 -2.77
C GLY A 15 13.03 9.33 -2.28
N GLY A 16 11.79 9.06 -1.86
CA GLY A 16 11.36 7.72 -1.46
C GLY A 16 11.42 6.71 -2.61
N ALA A 17 11.02 7.12 -3.82
CA ALA A 17 11.09 6.26 -5.00
C ALA A 17 12.55 5.89 -5.34
N ARG A 18 13.48 6.84 -5.27
CA ARG A 18 14.92 6.58 -5.48
C ARG A 18 15.51 5.65 -4.42
N GLU A 19 15.14 5.82 -3.15
CA GLU A 19 15.64 4.95 -2.07
C GLU A 19 15.22 3.49 -2.28
N ILE A 20 13.99 3.27 -2.71
CA ILE A 20 13.45 1.95 -3.02
C ILE A 20 14.04 1.36 -4.31
N ALA A 21 14.28 2.19 -5.32
CA ALA A 21 14.95 1.76 -6.54
C ALA A 21 16.38 1.29 -6.25
N ALA A 22 17.10 1.95 -5.32
CA ALA A 22 18.44 1.53 -4.88
C ALA A 22 18.44 0.15 -4.20
N ASP A 23 17.30 -0.29 -3.65
CA ASP A 23 17.12 -1.64 -3.12
C ASP A 23 16.83 -2.70 -4.21
N GLY A 24 16.87 -2.34 -5.49
CA GLY A 24 16.70 -3.24 -6.63
C GLY A 24 15.26 -3.44 -7.08
N CYS A 25 14.34 -2.57 -6.72
CA CYS A 25 12.99 -2.59 -7.26
C CYS A 25 12.95 -1.97 -8.66
N GLU A 26 12.21 -2.60 -9.57
CA GLU A 26 12.08 -2.17 -10.98
C GLU A 26 10.81 -1.35 -11.23
N ARG A 27 9.84 -1.43 -10.31
CA ARG A 27 8.62 -0.64 -10.37
C ARG A 27 8.14 -0.26 -8.99
N VAL A 28 7.68 0.99 -8.84
CA VAL A 28 7.07 1.51 -7.61
C VAL A 28 5.60 1.87 -7.85
N VAL A 29 4.76 1.60 -6.85
CA VAL A 29 3.35 2.04 -6.85
C VAL A 29 3.24 3.24 -5.90
N ILE A 30 2.95 4.41 -6.45
CA ILE A 30 2.81 5.63 -5.65
C ILE A 30 1.48 5.69 -4.91
N ALA A 31 1.42 6.52 -3.87
CA ALA A 31 0.22 6.72 -3.08
C ALA A 31 -0.92 7.30 -3.93
N ARG A 32 -2.15 6.87 -3.66
CA ARG A 32 -3.37 7.32 -4.38
C ARG A 32 -3.67 8.79 -4.17
N GLU A 33 -3.14 9.36 -3.12
CA GLU A 33 -3.27 10.74 -2.70
C GLU A 33 -2.33 11.71 -3.44
N CYS A 34 -1.42 11.18 -4.29
CA CYS A 34 -0.56 12.00 -5.15
C CYS A 34 -1.39 12.71 -6.22
N SER A 35 -1.16 14.02 -6.35
CA SER A 35 -1.73 14.82 -7.43
C SER A 35 -1.02 14.55 -8.77
N ALA A 36 -1.56 15.09 -9.85
CA ALA A 36 -0.90 15.06 -11.16
C ALA A 36 0.49 15.70 -11.11
N GLU A 37 0.64 16.80 -10.36
CA GLU A 37 1.92 17.49 -10.17
C GLU A 37 2.90 16.63 -9.38
N ASP A 38 2.49 16.06 -8.24
CA ASP A 38 3.32 15.13 -7.45
C ASP A 38 3.74 13.93 -8.30
N THR A 39 2.81 13.36 -9.08
CA THR A 39 3.06 12.22 -9.97
C THR A 39 4.10 12.56 -11.03
N ARG A 40 3.98 13.73 -11.66
CA ARG A 40 4.96 14.22 -12.66
C ARG A 40 6.33 14.34 -12.04
N THR A 41 6.45 15.02 -10.89
CA THR A 41 7.71 15.18 -10.18
C THR A 41 8.36 13.84 -9.85
N ILE A 42 7.57 12.87 -9.42
CA ILE A 42 8.08 11.52 -9.13
C ILE A 42 8.55 10.83 -10.43
N CYS A 43 7.76 10.85 -11.50
CA CYS A 43 8.14 10.23 -12.78
C CYS A 43 9.42 10.82 -13.36
N GLU A 44 9.58 12.15 -13.31
CA GLU A 44 10.77 12.86 -13.82
C GLU A 44 12.04 12.54 -13.02
N ASN A 45 11.90 12.18 -11.73
CA ASN A 45 13.01 11.99 -10.80
C ASN A 45 13.17 10.55 -10.29
N CYS A 46 12.38 9.60 -10.80
CA CYS A 46 12.43 8.20 -10.43
C CYS A 46 13.15 7.37 -11.50
N PRO A 47 14.19 6.57 -11.16
CA PRO A 47 14.93 5.77 -12.13
C PRO A 47 14.23 4.48 -12.55
N VAL A 48 13.06 4.18 -11.99
CA VAL A 48 12.30 2.94 -12.21
C VAL A 48 10.87 3.25 -12.66
N GLU A 49 10.16 2.24 -13.15
CA GLU A 49 8.78 2.38 -13.59
C GLU A 49 7.85 2.88 -12.48
N VAL A 50 6.95 3.78 -12.82
CA VAL A 50 5.93 4.32 -11.90
C VAL A 50 4.55 3.77 -12.26
N GLU A 51 3.88 3.16 -11.27
CA GLU A 51 2.52 2.64 -11.38
C GLU A 51 1.55 3.50 -10.56
N VAL A 52 0.43 3.89 -11.18
CA VAL A 52 -0.59 4.78 -10.58
C VAL A 52 -1.95 4.08 -10.53
N PHE A 53 -2.67 4.23 -9.41
CA PHE A 53 -4.06 3.76 -9.32
C PHE A 53 -4.97 4.65 -10.18
N ALA A 54 -5.60 4.06 -11.18
CA ALA A 54 -6.49 4.76 -12.11
C ALA A 54 -7.99 4.53 -11.85
N HIS A 55 -8.36 3.42 -11.19
CA HIS A 55 -9.79 3.11 -10.95
C HIS A 55 -10.00 2.30 -9.68
N GLY A 56 -11.13 2.56 -9.01
CA GLY A 56 -11.66 1.76 -7.91
C GLY A 56 -11.65 2.46 -6.56
N ALA A 57 -11.78 1.69 -5.49
CA ALA A 57 -11.98 2.21 -4.15
C ALA A 57 -10.79 3.03 -3.64
N LEU A 58 -11.08 4.24 -3.14
CA LEU A 58 -10.13 5.05 -2.39
C LEU A 58 -10.16 4.67 -0.90
N CYS A 59 -8.97 4.55 -0.29
CA CYS A 59 -8.81 4.52 1.14
C CYS A 59 -8.90 5.95 1.70
N MET A 60 -9.49 6.12 2.88
CA MET A 60 -9.50 7.41 3.59
C MET A 60 -8.13 7.72 4.19
N CYS A 61 -7.47 6.71 4.75
CA CYS A 61 -6.11 6.80 5.28
C CYS A 61 -5.10 6.48 4.18
N TYR A 62 -3.93 7.09 4.26
CA TYR A 62 -2.78 6.64 3.48
C TYR A 62 -2.56 5.13 3.61
N SER A 63 -2.39 4.47 2.49
CA SER A 63 -2.24 3.02 2.46
C SER A 63 -0.98 2.59 3.22
N GLY A 64 -1.12 1.60 4.10
CA GLY A 64 -0.04 1.17 4.99
C GLY A 64 0.03 1.90 6.33
N GLN A 65 -0.75 2.97 6.53
CA GLN A 65 -0.76 3.79 7.75
C GLN A 65 -2.05 3.66 8.58
N CYS A 66 -2.97 2.76 8.19
CA CYS A 66 -4.25 2.61 8.86
C CYS A 66 -4.22 1.54 9.94
N GLY A 67 -4.36 1.96 11.21
CA GLY A 67 -4.54 1.09 12.38
C GLY A 67 -6.01 0.91 12.82
N MET A 68 -6.96 1.64 12.22
CA MET A 68 -8.34 1.69 12.73
C MET A 68 -9.04 0.33 12.74
N SER A 69 -8.96 -0.43 11.65
CA SER A 69 -9.58 -1.76 11.59
C SER A 69 -8.93 -2.77 12.53
N ALA A 70 -7.62 -2.64 12.80
CA ALA A 70 -6.90 -3.47 13.75
C ALA A 70 -7.28 -3.14 15.20
N LEU A 71 -7.24 -1.87 15.59
CA LEU A 71 -7.47 -1.43 16.97
C LEU A 71 -8.93 -1.58 17.39
N ILE A 72 -9.91 -1.30 16.51
CA ILE A 72 -11.33 -1.42 16.81
C ILE A 72 -11.80 -2.88 16.69
N GLY A 73 -11.40 -3.61 15.64
CA GLY A 73 -11.96 -4.90 15.28
C GLY A 73 -10.98 -6.08 15.21
N GLY A 74 -9.70 -5.90 15.56
CA GLY A 74 -8.69 -6.98 15.52
C GLY A 74 -8.24 -7.39 14.10
N ARG A 75 -8.80 -6.79 13.04
CA ARG A 75 -8.55 -7.14 11.64
C ARG A 75 -7.64 -6.12 10.98
N SER A 76 -6.36 -6.47 10.77
CA SER A 76 -5.39 -5.51 10.22
C SER A 76 -5.60 -5.20 8.75
N GLY A 77 -5.82 -3.90 8.45
CA GLY A 77 -5.84 -3.39 7.08
C GLY A 77 -4.46 -3.50 6.41
N ASN A 78 -3.39 -3.32 7.18
CA ASN A 78 -2.02 -3.44 6.71
C ASN A 78 -1.68 -4.88 6.29
N ARG A 79 -2.39 -5.86 6.83
CA ARG A 79 -2.29 -7.29 6.48
C ARG A 79 -3.33 -7.76 5.45
N GLY A 80 -4.12 -6.84 4.89
CA GLY A 80 -5.11 -7.16 3.86
C GLY A 80 -6.47 -7.61 4.39
N ARG A 81 -6.72 -7.55 5.71
CA ARG A 81 -7.98 -8.02 6.36
C ARG A 81 -8.91 -6.89 6.81
N CYS A 82 -8.80 -5.71 6.20
CA CYS A 82 -9.57 -4.52 6.56
C CYS A 82 -11.07 -4.78 6.59
N ALA A 83 -11.74 -4.44 7.70
CA ALA A 83 -13.19 -4.46 7.87
C ALA A 83 -13.90 -3.21 7.33
N GLN A 84 -13.16 -2.27 6.76
CA GLN A 84 -13.67 -1.00 6.20
C GLN A 84 -14.41 -0.12 7.21
N PRO A 85 -13.90 0.12 8.43
CA PRO A 85 -14.58 0.96 9.43
C PRO A 85 -14.82 2.39 8.92
N CYS A 86 -14.00 2.91 8.00
CA CYS A 86 -14.22 4.20 7.36
C CYS A 86 -15.52 4.30 6.52
N ARG A 87 -16.22 3.18 6.28
CA ARG A 87 -17.52 3.15 5.56
C ARG A 87 -18.72 3.14 6.51
N LEU A 88 -18.50 3.21 7.82
CA LEU A 88 -19.53 3.32 8.82
C LEU A 88 -19.92 4.80 9.06
N PRO A 89 -21.11 5.06 9.65
CA PRO A 89 -21.49 6.42 10.01
C PRO A 89 -20.70 6.95 11.19
N TYR A 90 -20.34 8.21 11.13
CA TYR A 90 -19.69 9.01 12.18
C TYR A 90 -20.25 10.42 12.21
N GLY A 91 -19.98 11.14 13.28
CA GLY A 91 -20.22 12.59 13.39
C GLY A 91 -18.92 13.32 13.78
N VAL A 92 -18.65 14.47 13.21
CA VAL A 92 -17.55 15.36 13.63
C VAL A 92 -18.11 16.37 14.61
N ASN A 93 -17.59 16.38 15.86
CA ASN A 93 -18.10 17.21 16.97
C ASN A 93 -19.60 17.05 17.27
N ALA A 94 -20.20 15.97 16.82
CA ALA A 94 -21.62 15.68 16.98
C ALA A 94 -21.84 14.17 17.04
N PRO A 95 -22.95 13.69 17.62
CA PRO A 95 -23.29 12.26 17.60
C PRO A 95 -23.35 11.72 16.16
N ALA A 96 -22.94 10.47 15.99
CA ALA A 96 -23.04 9.77 14.70
C ALA A 96 -24.51 9.68 14.28
N LYS A 97 -24.84 10.36 13.17
CA LYS A 97 -26.12 10.24 12.47
C LYS A 97 -25.86 9.47 11.17
N LYS A 98 -26.74 9.63 10.17
CA LYS A 98 -26.52 9.04 8.83
C LYS A 98 -25.49 9.83 8.01
N ALA A 99 -24.38 10.29 8.63
CA ALA A 99 -23.27 10.97 7.96
C ALA A 99 -22.07 10.03 7.84
N TYR A 100 -21.32 10.15 6.76
CA TYR A 100 -20.19 9.26 6.43
C TYR A 100 -18.93 10.07 6.09
N PRO A 101 -18.41 10.86 7.05
CA PRO A 101 -17.29 11.79 6.80
C PRO A 101 -15.97 11.10 6.47
N LEU A 102 -15.89 9.78 6.57
CA LEU A 102 -14.73 8.98 6.19
C LEU A 102 -14.94 8.18 4.89
N SER A 103 -16.13 8.25 4.26
CA SER A 103 -16.43 7.44 3.09
C SER A 103 -16.17 8.20 1.79
N LEU A 104 -15.03 7.98 1.17
CA LEU A 104 -14.69 8.54 -0.14
C LEU A 104 -15.45 7.83 -1.28
N LYS A 105 -15.80 8.58 -2.32
CA LYS A 105 -16.20 8.05 -3.63
C LYS A 105 -15.09 7.17 -4.22
N ASP A 106 -15.42 6.37 -5.21
CA ASP A 106 -14.42 5.60 -5.96
C ASP A 106 -13.66 6.54 -6.92
N SER A 107 -12.39 6.26 -7.14
CA SER A 107 -11.59 6.97 -8.14
C SER A 107 -11.94 6.51 -9.54
N CYS A 108 -11.96 7.44 -10.50
CA CYS A 108 -12.00 7.14 -11.92
C CYS A 108 -11.17 8.17 -12.69
N LEU A 109 -10.01 7.72 -13.15
CA LEU A 109 -9.07 8.52 -13.94
C LEU A 109 -9.05 8.10 -15.42
N ALA A 110 -10.13 7.48 -15.91
CA ALA A 110 -10.27 7.05 -17.31
C ALA A 110 -10.07 8.20 -18.33
N GLY A 111 -10.47 9.43 -17.97
CA GLY A 111 -10.24 10.62 -18.78
C GLY A 111 -8.88 11.28 -18.60
N ARG A 112 -7.91 10.63 -17.91
CA ARG A 112 -6.58 11.14 -17.62
C ARG A 112 -5.44 10.26 -18.15
N LEU A 113 -5.75 9.22 -18.92
CA LEU A 113 -4.76 8.23 -19.38
C LEU A 113 -3.70 8.87 -20.28
N GLU A 114 -4.11 9.76 -21.19
CA GLU A 114 -3.19 10.50 -22.05
C GLU A 114 -2.25 11.40 -21.23
N GLU A 115 -2.81 12.13 -20.25
CA GLU A 115 -2.04 12.97 -19.32
C GLU A 115 -1.03 12.13 -18.52
N MET A 116 -1.42 10.93 -18.03
CA MET A 116 -0.54 10.00 -17.34
C MET A 116 0.60 9.49 -18.24
N GLY A 117 0.28 9.12 -19.47
CA GLY A 117 1.29 8.68 -20.44
C GLY A 117 2.31 9.79 -20.74
N ALA A 118 1.85 11.01 -20.94
CA ALA A 118 2.71 12.18 -21.20
C ALA A 118 3.62 12.54 -20.00
N MET A 119 3.27 12.15 -18.76
CA MET A 119 4.10 12.32 -17.56
C MET A 119 5.13 11.20 -17.37
N GLY A 120 5.08 10.11 -18.15
CA GLY A 120 5.95 8.95 -17.98
C GLY A 120 5.42 7.88 -17.02
N VAL A 121 4.11 7.89 -16.68
CA VAL A 121 3.48 6.78 -15.96
C VAL A 121 3.56 5.52 -16.81
N SER A 122 4.23 4.49 -16.30
CA SER A 122 4.50 3.24 -17.03
C SER A 122 3.34 2.23 -16.92
N CYS A 123 2.56 2.31 -15.85
CA CYS A 123 1.49 1.36 -15.60
C CYS A 123 0.30 2.01 -14.87
N VAL A 124 -0.90 1.67 -15.29
CA VAL A 124 -2.14 2.04 -14.58
C VAL A 124 -2.72 0.83 -13.85
N LYS A 125 -3.10 1.03 -12.58
CA LYS A 125 -3.62 0.01 -11.71
C LYS A 125 -5.12 0.13 -11.52
N LEU A 126 -5.84 -0.96 -11.77
CA LEU A 126 -7.28 -1.07 -11.54
C LEU A 126 -7.51 -1.87 -10.26
N GLU A 127 -8.23 -1.27 -9.28
CA GLU A 127 -8.51 -1.94 -8.00
C GLU A 127 -9.83 -2.70 -8.09
N GLY A 128 -9.76 -4.03 -7.89
CA GLY A 128 -10.92 -4.91 -7.99
C GLY A 128 -10.84 -6.16 -7.13
N ARG A 129 -9.83 -6.28 -6.23
CA ARG A 129 -9.56 -7.51 -5.47
C ARG A 129 -10.79 -8.07 -4.71
N MET A 130 -11.62 -7.19 -4.18
CA MET A 130 -12.83 -7.57 -3.42
C MET A 130 -14.12 -7.44 -4.25
N LYS A 131 -13.98 -7.37 -5.57
CA LYS A 131 -15.09 -7.21 -6.50
C LYS A 131 -15.35 -8.51 -7.24
N ARG A 132 -16.54 -8.61 -7.86
CA ARG A 132 -16.94 -9.73 -8.71
C ARG A 132 -16.10 -9.77 -9.99
N PRO A 133 -15.87 -10.94 -10.59
CA PRO A 133 -15.13 -11.06 -11.87
C PRO A 133 -15.71 -10.18 -12.97
N GLU A 134 -17.03 -10.06 -13.05
CA GLU A 134 -17.72 -9.25 -14.04
C GLU A 134 -17.34 -7.76 -13.94
N TYR A 135 -17.22 -7.24 -12.71
CA TYR A 135 -16.72 -5.88 -12.49
C TYR A 135 -15.32 -5.72 -13.09
N VAL A 136 -14.41 -6.66 -12.78
CA VAL A 136 -13.04 -6.61 -13.30
C VAL A 136 -13.04 -6.65 -14.83
N ALA A 137 -13.89 -7.50 -15.43
CA ALA A 137 -14.00 -7.62 -16.88
C ALA A 137 -14.48 -6.32 -17.54
N VAL A 138 -15.53 -5.67 -17.00
CA VAL A 138 -16.06 -4.39 -17.53
C VAL A 138 -14.99 -3.30 -17.43
N ILE A 139 -14.40 -3.11 -16.26
CA ILE A 139 -13.42 -2.04 -16.04
C ILE A 139 -12.20 -2.25 -16.94
N THR A 140 -11.66 -3.48 -16.98
CA THR A 140 -10.47 -3.78 -17.79
C THR A 140 -10.75 -3.63 -19.29
N ARG A 141 -11.92 -4.07 -19.78
CA ARG A 141 -12.33 -3.90 -21.18
C ARG A 141 -12.30 -2.43 -21.59
N ILE A 142 -12.90 -1.58 -20.78
CA ILE A 142 -12.99 -0.14 -21.10
C ILE A 142 -11.59 0.48 -21.06
N TYR A 143 -10.84 0.31 -19.99
CA TYR A 143 -9.49 0.89 -19.86
C TYR A 143 -8.52 0.38 -20.95
N ALA A 144 -8.58 -0.90 -21.31
CA ALA A 144 -7.77 -1.44 -22.39
C ALA A 144 -8.08 -0.75 -23.73
N ARG A 145 -9.37 -0.59 -24.05
CA ARG A 145 -9.81 0.12 -25.26
C ARG A 145 -9.34 1.58 -25.28
N LEU A 146 -9.49 2.29 -24.14
CA LEU A 146 -9.06 3.68 -24.04
C LEU A 146 -7.56 3.84 -24.27
N LEU A 147 -6.75 2.93 -23.74
CA LEU A 147 -5.30 2.90 -23.95
C LEU A 147 -4.93 2.56 -25.39
N GLU A 148 -5.63 1.59 -26.01
CA GLU A 148 -5.40 1.15 -27.40
C GLU A 148 -5.77 2.24 -28.40
N GLU A 149 -6.90 2.94 -28.16
CA GLU A 149 -7.41 4.00 -29.05
C GLU A 149 -6.84 5.38 -28.72
N GLY A 150 -6.09 5.56 -27.62
CA GLY A 150 -5.47 6.83 -27.21
C GLY A 150 -6.49 7.95 -26.99
N ARG A 151 -7.63 7.66 -26.34
CA ARG A 151 -8.71 8.63 -26.11
C ARG A 151 -9.30 8.57 -24.70
N GLY A 152 -10.09 9.57 -24.38
CA GLY A 152 -10.93 9.55 -23.17
C GLY A 152 -12.21 8.71 -23.32
N PRO A 153 -12.90 8.41 -22.19
CA PRO A 153 -14.13 7.62 -22.20
C PRO A 153 -15.29 8.38 -22.85
N THR A 154 -16.12 7.67 -23.60
CA THR A 154 -17.42 8.18 -24.07
C THR A 154 -18.40 8.32 -22.90
N ALA A 155 -19.55 8.96 -23.16
CA ALA A 155 -20.62 9.07 -22.15
C ALA A 155 -21.15 7.68 -21.75
N ASP A 156 -21.30 6.76 -22.70
CA ASP A 156 -21.78 5.40 -22.46
C ASP A 156 -20.76 4.59 -21.67
N GLU A 157 -19.47 4.64 -22.03
CA GLU A 157 -18.40 3.98 -21.28
C GLU A 157 -18.31 4.50 -19.84
N ARG A 158 -18.50 5.81 -19.65
CA ARG A 158 -18.56 6.37 -18.28
C ARG A 158 -19.78 5.87 -17.52
N ALA A 159 -20.94 5.76 -18.16
CA ALA A 159 -22.15 5.21 -17.55
C ALA A 159 -21.97 3.72 -17.18
N GLU A 160 -21.34 2.90 -18.04
CA GLU A 160 -21.01 1.51 -17.73
C GLU A 160 -20.07 1.39 -16.54
N LEU A 161 -19.01 2.23 -16.47
CA LEU A 161 -18.09 2.27 -15.31
C LEU A 161 -18.83 2.57 -14.01
N GLU A 162 -19.75 3.55 -14.04
CA GLU A 162 -20.54 3.94 -12.86
C GLU A 162 -21.56 2.87 -12.48
N GLN A 163 -22.22 2.25 -13.45
CA GLN A 163 -23.18 1.17 -13.25
C GLN A 163 -22.50 -0.08 -12.69
N ALA A 164 -21.29 -0.43 -13.17
CA ALA A 164 -20.53 -1.57 -12.67
C ALA A 164 -20.28 -1.47 -11.16
N PHE A 165 -19.85 -0.31 -10.70
CA PHE A 165 -19.83 0.04 -9.28
C PHE A 165 -19.39 1.48 -9.04
N SER A 166 -20.19 2.23 -8.27
CA SER A 166 -19.77 3.54 -7.75
C SER A 166 -20.37 3.81 -6.37
N ARG A 167 -19.80 4.76 -5.63
CA ARG A 167 -20.31 5.31 -4.38
C ARG A 167 -20.79 6.74 -4.62
N SER A 168 -22.01 6.88 -5.17
CA SER A 168 -22.58 8.18 -5.58
C SER A 168 -21.71 8.88 -6.64
N GLY A 169 -21.29 8.13 -7.66
CA GLY A 169 -20.38 8.59 -8.71
C GLY A 169 -18.91 8.43 -8.35
N PHE A 170 -18.08 9.12 -9.11
CA PHE A 170 -16.63 9.06 -9.02
C PHE A 170 -16.01 10.36 -8.52
N THR A 171 -14.72 10.30 -8.17
CA THR A 171 -13.88 11.45 -7.87
C THR A 171 -12.52 11.35 -8.55
N ASP A 172 -11.98 12.48 -8.99
CA ASP A 172 -10.59 12.69 -9.40
C ASP A 172 -9.92 13.76 -8.51
N GLY A 173 -10.48 13.99 -7.30
CA GLY A 173 -10.08 15.08 -6.43
C GLY A 173 -8.60 15.04 -6.04
N TYR A 174 -8.06 13.88 -5.69
CA TYR A 174 -6.63 13.71 -5.40
C TYR A 174 -5.76 14.04 -6.62
N TRP A 175 -6.09 13.51 -7.78
CA TRP A 175 -5.36 13.81 -9.02
C TRP A 175 -5.31 15.30 -9.34
N ARG A 176 -6.40 16.01 -9.09
CA ARG A 176 -6.49 17.46 -9.33
C ARG A 176 -5.92 18.31 -8.19
N GLY A 177 -5.46 17.72 -7.09
CA GLY A 177 -5.06 18.44 -5.87
C GLY A 177 -6.24 19.20 -5.22
N ARG A 178 -7.49 18.78 -5.45
CA ARG A 178 -8.71 19.42 -4.93
C ARG A 178 -9.40 18.51 -3.94
N HIS A 179 -9.17 18.78 -2.68
CA HIS A 179 -9.74 18.04 -1.57
C HIS A 179 -11.06 18.68 -1.12
N GLY A 180 -11.88 17.97 -0.35
CA GLY A 180 -13.08 18.50 0.26
C GLY A 180 -14.33 17.63 0.11
N ALA A 181 -15.47 18.15 0.53
CA ALA A 181 -16.75 17.45 0.67
C ALA A 181 -17.22 16.75 -0.64
N ALA A 182 -16.88 17.29 -1.82
CA ALA A 182 -17.23 16.69 -3.11
C ALA A 182 -16.63 15.29 -3.34
N MET A 183 -15.55 14.94 -2.63
CA MET A 183 -14.90 13.62 -2.73
C MET A 183 -15.63 12.53 -1.95
N PHE A 184 -16.57 12.86 -1.08
CA PHE A 184 -17.25 11.91 -0.20
C PHE A 184 -18.55 11.39 -0.80
N GLY A 185 -18.85 10.12 -0.51
CA GLY A 185 -20.06 9.47 -0.99
C GLY A 185 -20.24 8.07 -0.43
N THR A 186 -21.48 7.59 -0.51
CA THR A 186 -21.88 6.24 -0.12
C THR A 186 -22.62 5.58 -1.27
N ARG A 187 -22.64 4.26 -1.34
CA ARG A 187 -23.48 3.57 -2.29
C ARG A 187 -24.94 3.71 -1.84
N PRO A 188 -25.86 4.22 -2.68
CA PRO A 188 -27.29 4.27 -2.38
C PRO A 188 -27.85 2.86 -2.14
N GLU A 189 -28.79 2.72 -1.19
CA GLU A 189 -29.44 1.43 -0.92
C GLU A 189 -30.20 0.91 -2.15
N ASN A 190 -30.74 1.80 -2.98
CA ASN A 190 -31.45 1.52 -4.21
C ASN A 190 -30.58 1.62 -5.48
N ALA A 191 -29.26 1.48 -5.33
CA ALA A 191 -28.36 1.49 -6.49
C ALA A 191 -28.77 0.39 -7.49
N PRO A 192 -28.83 0.72 -8.81
CA PRO A 192 -29.20 -0.24 -9.83
C PRO A 192 -28.34 -1.50 -9.78
N ASP A 193 -28.97 -2.67 -9.94
CA ASP A 193 -28.22 -3.92 -10.12
C ASP A 193 -27.65 -3.94 -11.55
N PRO A 194 -26.33 -4.08 -11.74
CA PRO A 194 -25.69 -4.17 -13.04
C PRO A 194 -25.90 -5.52 -13.74
N LYS A 195 -27.03 -6.17 -13.55
CA LYS A 195 -27.29 -7.55 -13.95
C LYS A 195 -26.99 -7.79 -15.45
N ASP A 196 -27.59 -6.98 -16.34
CA ASP A 196 -27.45 -7.17 -17.77
C ASP A 196 -26.01 -6.90 -18.24
N LEU A 197 -25.39 -5.84 -17.73
CA LEU A 197 -23.98 -5.52 -17.98
C LEU A 197 -23.04 -6.65 -17.50
N PHE A 198 -23.33 -7.24 -16.36
CA PHE A 198 -22.54 -8.33 -15.81
C PHE A 198 -22.79 -9.66 -16.52
N GLU A 199 -23.98 -9.93 -17.02
CA GLU A 199 -24.24 -11.09 -17.87
C GLU A 199 -23.51 -10.99 -19.21
N GLU A 200 -23.48 -9.81 -19.82
CA GLU A 200 -22.71 -9.56 -21.04
C GLU A 200 -21.19 -9.78 -20.78
N ALA A 201 -20.68 -9.18 -19.72
CA ALA A 201 -19.28 -9.34 -19.32
C ALA A 201 -18.91 -10.81 -19.07
N ARG A 202 -19.79 -11.57 -18.40
CA ARG A 202 -19.60 -13.01 -18.16
C ARG A 202 -19.53 -13.80 -19.45
N ARG A 203 -20.47 -13.57 -20.36
CA ARG A 203 -20.47 -14.23 -21.68
C ARG A 203 -19.18 -13.96 -22.45
N ALA A 204 -18.60 -12.77 -22.29
CA ALA A 204 -17.36 -12.40 -22.99
C ALA A 204 -16.16 -13.22 -22.50
N TYR A 205 -16.00 -13.45 -21.18
CA TYR A 205 -14.85 -14.19 -20.64
C TYR A 205 -15.09 -15.69 -20.48
N GLU A 206 -16.35 -16.16 -20.48
CA GLU A 206 -16.69 -17.60 -20.50
C GLU A 206 -16.61 -18.20 -21.90
N ARG A 207 -16.59 -17.39 -22.95
CA ARG A 207 -16.35 -17.88 -24.32
C ARG A 207 -14.90 -18.30 -24.46
N ASP A 208 -14.68 -19.47 -25.06
CA ASP A 208 -13.34 -20.01 -25.37
C ASP A 208 -12.45 -18.97 -26.06
N SER A 209 -11.32 -18.72 -25.45
CA SER A 209 -10.11 -18.14 -26.04
C SER A 209 -10.26 -16.81 -26.81
N LEU A 210 -10.52 -15.72 -26.10
CA LEU A 210 -10.34 -14.36 -26.66
C LEU A 210 -8.85 -14.04 -26.96
N ARG A 211 -7.92 -14.65 -26.22
CA ARG A 211 -6.48 -14.57 -26.47
C ARG A 211 -5.91 -15.95 -26.68
N THR A 212 -5.61 -16.27 -27.91
CA THR A 212 -4.93 -17.50 -28.28
C THR A 212 -3.49 -17.21 -28.63
N VAL A 213 -2.60 -18.12 -28.24
CA VAL A 213 -1.19 -18.08 -28.64
C VAL A 213 -1.07 -18.60 -30.09
N PRO A 214 -0.51 -17.81 -31.01
CA PRO A 214 -0.26 -18.31 -32.38
C PRO A 214 0.82 -19.39 -32.34
N VAL A 215 0.54 -20.53 -33.01
CA VAL A 215 1.48 -21.66 -33.10
C VAL A 215 1.63 -22.12 -34.55
N ASP A 216 2.83 -22.55 -34.86
CA ASP A 216 3.16 -23.16 -36.13
C ASP A 216 3.32 -24.67 -35.93
N LEU A 217 2.71 -25.47 -36.82
CA LEU A 217 2.71 -26.91 -36.73
C LEU A 217 3.49 -27.51 -37.93
N SER A 218 4.34 -28.49 -37.67
CA SER A 218 5.04 -29.24 -38.71
C SER A 218 4.91 -30.74 -38.47
N CYS A 219 4.28 -31.44 -39.38
CA CYS A 219 4.04 -32.88 -39.28
C CYS A 219 4.81 -33.67 -40.33
N SER A 220 5.46 -34.76 -39.94
CA SER A 220 6.14 -35.70 -40.85
C SER A 220 5.58 -37.11 -40.71
N VAL A 221 5.22 -37.70 -41.85
CA VAL A 221 4.65 -39.04 -41.94
C VAL A 221 5.43 -39.82 -43.02
N SER A 222 6.25 -40.80 -42.58
CA SER A 222 7.10 -41.61 -43.45
C SER A 222 6.93 -43.11 -43.15
N ALA A 223 7.17 -43.95 -44.13
CA ALA A 223 7.00 -45.40 -44.00
C ALA A 223 8.00 -46.01 -43.00
N GLY A 224 7.50 -46.91 -42.15
CA GLY A 224 8.34 -47.68 -41.23
C GLY A 224 8.90 -46.92 -40.02
N VAL A 225 8.59 -45.62 -39.86
CA VAL A 225 8.99 -44.80 -38.72
C VAL A 225 7.77 -44.16 -38.06
N PRO A 226 7.80 -43.91 -36.77
CA PRO A 226 6.73 -43.19 -36.10
C PRO A 226 6.51 -41.81 -36.72
N CYS A 227 5.26 -41.40 -36.90
CA CYS A 227 4.96 -40.03 -37.33
C CYS A 227 5.34 -39.03 -36.23
N THR A 228 5.72 -37.82 -36.63
CA THR A 228 6.10 -36.76 -35.68
C THR A 228 5.29 -35.50 -35.93
N LEU A 229 4.96 -34.81 -34.87
CA LEU A 229 4.37 -33.48 -34.92
C LEU A 229 5.17 -32.53 -34.02
N THR A 230 5.73 -31.51 -34.65
CA THR A 230 6.37 -30.40 -33.96
C THR A 230 5.41 -29.22 -33.87
N VAL A 231 5.25 -28.67 -32.71
CA VAL A 231 4.48 -27.43 -32.47
C VAL A 231 5.39 -26.41 -31.81
N SER A 232 5.43 -25.22 -32.37
CA SER A 232 6.25 -24.11 -31.83
C SER A 232 5.40 -22.84 -31.71
N ASP A 233 5.68 -22.07 -30.66
CA ASP A 233 5.15 -20.72 -30.52
C ASP A 233 6.18 -19.68 -31.00
N ARG A 234 5.77 -18.42 -30.97
CA ARG A 234 6.66 -17.28 -31.31
C ARG A 234 7.44 -16.74 -30.14
N ASP A 235 7.29 -17.35 -28.95
CA ASP A 235 7.95 -16.95 -27.70
C ASP A 235 9.16 -17.84 -27.37
N GLY A 236 9.53 -18.76 -28.29
CA GLY A 236 10.72 -19.59 -28.19
C GLY A 236 10.50 -20.99 -27.61
N HIS A 237 9.25 -21.43 -27.41
CA HIS A 237 8.96 -22.79 -27.01
C HIS A 237 8.67 -23.66 -28.26
N SER A 238 9.25 -24.85 -28.28
CA SER A 238 9.04 -25.85 -29.32
C SER A 238 9.03 -27.24 -28.72
N VAL A 239 8.06 -28.05 -29.11
CA VAL A 239 7.92 -29.44 -28.67
C VAL A 239 7.67 -30.35 -29.85
N THR A 240 8.21 -31.55 -29.79
CA THR A 240 7.97 -32.59 -30.79
C THR A 240 7.42 -33.84 -30.11
N VAL A 241 6.28 -34.30 -30.55
CA VAL A 241 5.69 -35.57 -30.10
C VAL A 241 5.70 -36.59 -31.21
N THR A 242 5.78 -37.89 -30.85
CA THR A 242 5.77 -39.01 -31.76
C THR A 242 4.44 -39.74 -31.65
N GLY A 243 3.87 -40.08 -32.81
CA GLY A 243 2.67 -40.88 -32.91
C GLY A 243 2.98 -42.31 -33.40
N PRO A 244 1.96 -43.06 -33.80
CA PRO A 244 2.15 -44.43 -34.28
C PRO A 244 2.89 -44.46 -35.62
N VAL A 245 3.45 -45.64 -35.96
CA VAL A 245 3.99 -45.92 -37.30
C VAL A 245 2.82 -46.00 -38.29
N PRO A 246 2.85 -45.26 -39.42
CA PRO A 246 1.79 -45.30 -40.40
C PRO A 246 1.74 -46.64 -41.13
N GLU A 247 0.54 -47.08 -41.42
CA GLU A 247 0.30 -48.33 -42.17
C GLU A 247 0.23 -48.05 -43.68
N ALA A 248 0.42 -49.09 -44.52
CA ALA A 248 0.11 -48.98 -45.91
C ALA A 248 -1.41 -48.77 -46.11
N ALA A 249 -1.77 -47.82 -46.93
CA ALA A 249 -3.18 -47.53 -47.21
C ALA A 249 -3.84 -48.67 -47.96
N ARG A 250 -4.98 -49.21 -47.49
CA ARG A 250 -5.75 -50.28 -48.14
C ARG A 250 -6.77 -49.72 -49.11
N THR A 251 -7.32 -48.58 -48.90
CA THR A 251 -8.37 -47.97 -49.73
C THR A 251 -8.04 -46.53 -50.12
N ARG A 252 -7.71 -45.66 -49.14
CA ARG A 252 -7.41 -44.24 -49.35
C ARG A 252 -6.15 -43.89 -48.61
N ALA A 253 -5.16 -43.35 -49.29
CA ALA A 253 -3.95 -42.82 -48.67
C ALA A 253 -4.22 -41.47 -48.02
N LEU A 254 -3.47 -41.17 -46.96
CA LEU A 254 -3.48 -39.89 -46.31
C LEU A 254 -2.91 -38.81 -47.25
N ASP A 255 -3.67 -37.74 -47.45
CA ASP A 255 -3.24 -36.57 -48.20
C ASP A 255 -2.70 -35.49 -47.29
N GLY A 256 -1.63 -34.79 -47.71
CA GLY A 256 -0.99 -33.73 -46.94
C GLY A 256 -1.94 -32.59 -46.64
N LEU A 257 -2.76 -32.15 -47.60
CA LEU A 257 -3.73 -31.07 -47.39
C LEU A 257 -4.85 -31.47 -46.41
N GLU A 258 -5.30 -32.73 -46.47
CA GLU A 258 -6.27 -33.26 -45.51
C GLU A 258 -5.68 -33.33 -44.10
N LEU A 259 -4.40 -33.70 -43.99
CA LEU A 259 -3.68 -33.73 -42.70
C LEU A 259 -3.55 -32.32 -42.11
N GLU A 260 -3.11 -31.36 -42.92
CA GLU A 260 -3.03 -29.96 -42.47
C GLU A 260 -4.38 -29.42 -42.01
N ALA A 261 -5.46 -29.65 -42.77
CA ALA A 261 -6.80 -29.21 -42.39
C ALA A 261 -7.29 -29.81 -41.06
N ARG A 262 -6.82 -31.02 -40.72
CA ARG A 262 -7.12 -31.65 -39.42
C ARG A 262 -6.26 -31.10 -38.29
N LEU A 263 -4.98 -30.84 -38.53
CA LEU A 263 -4.05 -30.30 -37.54
C LEU A 263 -4.37 -28.85 -37.19
N ARG A 264 -4.86 -28.05 -38.13
CA ARG A 264 -5.30 -26.67 -37.91
C ARG A 264 -6.47 -26.51 -36.91
N LYS A 265 -7.15 -27.63 -36.54
CA LYS A 265 -8.28 -27.59 -35.58
C LYS A 265 -7.78 -27.52 -34.15
N THR A 266 -7.44 -26.32 -33.68
CA THR A 266 -6.95 -26.06 -32.32
C THR A 266 -8.03 -25.59 -31.35
N GLY A 267 -9.32 -25.60 -31.73
CA GLY A 267 -10.44 -25.17 -30.88
C GLY A 267 -10.49 -25.89 -29.53
N GLY A 268 -10.92 -25.22 -28.49
CA GLY A 268 -10.92 -25.74 -27.10
C GLY A 268 -9.53 -25.76 -26.44
N THR A 269 -8.52 -25.12 -27.05
CA THR A 269 -7.17 -24.97 -26.47
C THR A 269 -6.77 -23.49 -26.38
N ALA A 270 -5.70 -23.21 -25.65
CA ALA A 270 -5.11 -21.87 -25.58
C ALA A 270 -4.38 -21.43 -26.87
N PHE A 271 -4.41 -22.24 -27.90
CA PHE A 271 -3.61 -22.05 -29.11
C PHE A 271 -4.46 -21.79 -30.36
N ARG A 272 -3.89 -21.02 -31.28
CA ARG A 272 -4.44 -20.80 -32.64
C ARG A 272 -3.36 -21.13 -33.67
N CYS A 273 -3.65 -22.07 -34.55
CA CYS A 273 -2.74 -22.40 -35.65
C CYS A 273 -2.54 -21.19 -36.55
N ALA A 274 -1.31 -20.68 -36.62
CA ALA A 274 -0.90 -19.62 -37.54
C ALA A 274 -0.44 -20.20 -38.84
N ASP A 275 0.47 -21.19 -38.80
CA ASP A 275 0.93 -21.93 -39.95
C ASP A 275 0.93 -23.44 -39.70
N CYS A 276 0.78 -24.24 -40.77
CA CYS A 276 0.81 -25.69 -40.69
C CYS A 276 1.36 -26.27 -42.00
N ALA A 277 2.40 -27.09 -41.86
CA ALA A 277 3.01 -27.82 -42.96
C ALA A 277 2.98 -29.33 -42.66
N ALA A 278 2.60 -30.12 -43.64
CA ALA A 278 2.61 -31.58 -43.55
C ALA A 278 3.39 -32.22 -44.68
N GLN A 279 4.36 -33.05 -44.33
CA GLN A 279 5.11 -33.90 -45.27
C GLN A 279 4.63 -35.34 -45.12
N VAL A 280 4.01 -35.88 -46.16
CA VAL A 280 3.45 -37.22 -46.15
C VAL A 280 4.04 -38.01 -47.31
N ALA A 281 4.71 -39.13 -47.00
CA ALA A 281 5.12 -40.08 -48.03
C ALA A 281 3.90 -40.81 -48.63
N GLY A 282 3.90 -41.00 -49.93
CA GLY A 282 2.73 -41.56 -50.64
C GLY A 282 2.34 -42.98 -50.20
N GLY A 283 1.06 -43.28 -50.29
CA GLY A 283 0.54 -44.64 -50.03
C GLY A 283 0.39 -44.99 -48.52
N LEU A 284 0.47 -44.02 -47.61
CA LEU A 284 0.37 -44.26 -46.15
C LEU A 284 -1.01 -43.92 -45.62
N PHE A 285 -1.33 -44.51 -44.47
CA PHE A 285 -2.56 -44.29 -43.73
C PHE A 285 -2.29 -44.09 -42.23
N LEU A 286 -3.00 -43.14 -41.64
CA LEU A 286 -3.14 -42.96 -40.21
C LEU A 286 -4.61 -42.74 -39.84
N SER A 287 -5.08 -43.36 -38.78
CA SER A 287 -6.46 -43.20 -38.35
C SER A 287 -6.73 -41.77 -37.87
N ALA A 288 -7.97 -41.31 -38.05
CA ALA A 288 -8.40 -40.00 -37.54
C ALA A 288 -8.21 -39.87 -36.02
N GLY A 289 -8.39 -40.96 -35.28
CA GLY A 289 -8.14 -41.01 -33.84
C GLY A 289 -6.68 -40.78 -33.48
N ALA A 290 -5.74 -41.41 -34.20
CA ALA A 290 -4.31 -41.23 -34.00
C ALA A 290 -3.85 -39.79 -34.30
N LEU A 291 -4.35 -39.17 -35.38
CA LEU A 291 -4.05 -37.79 -35.71
C LEU A 291 -4.60 -36.79 -34.67
N ASN A 292 -5.81 -37.04 -34.18
CA ASN A 292 -6.38 -36.20 -33.12
C ASN A 292 -5.62 -36.35 -31.78
N ALA A 293 -5.17 -37.57 -31.46
CA ALA A 293 -4.33 -37.80 -30.27
C ALA A 293 -2.98 -37.08 -30.41
N LEU A 294 -2.29 -37.25 -31.53
CA LEU A 294 -1.01 -36.60 -31.82
C LEU A 294 -1.10 -35.08 -31.68
N ARG A 295 -2.14 -34.46 -32.26
CA ARG A 295 -2.38 -33.02 -32.14
C ARG A 295 -2.62 -32.60 -30.68
N ARG A 296 -3.50 -33.30 -29.96
CA ARG A 296 -3.82 -33.00 -28.57
C ARG A 296 -2.58 -33.10 -27.69
N ASP A 297 -1.81 -34.19 -27.87
CA ASP A 297 -0.63 -34.45 -27.06
C ASP A 297 0.47 -33.40 -27.32
N ALA A 298 0.63 -32.97 -28.60
CA ALA A 298 1.56 -31.89 -28.95
C ALA A 298 1.16 -30.53 -28.37
N LEU A 299 -0.12 -30.17 -28.44
CA LEU A 299 -0.61 -28.91 -27.85
C LEU A 299 -0.52 -28.94 -26.32
N SER A 300 -0.81 -30.08 -25.67
CA SER A 300 -0.65 -30.26 -24.23
C SER A 300 0.83 -30.14 -23.79
N ALA A 301 1.73 -30.78 -24.54
CA ALA A 301 3.16 -30.68 -24.24
C ALA A 301 3.70 -29.25 -24.43
N LEU A 302 3.19 -28.49 -25.41
CA LEU A 302 3.55 -27.08 -25.58
C LEU A 302 3.00 -26.22 -24.43
N GLU A 303 1.78 -26.49 -23.96
CA GLU A 303 1.19 -25.83 -22.81
C GLU A 303 2.03 -26.09 -21.56
N GLU A 304 2.44 -27.33 -21.30
CA GLU A 304 3.33 -27.67 -20.19
C GLU A 304 4.68 -26.96 -20.30
N ALA A 305 5.29 -26.90 -21.49
CA ALA A 305 6.54 -26.21 -21.71
C ALA A 305 6.43 -24.70 -21.45
N ARG A 306 5.32 -24.08 -21.88
CA ARG A 306 5.03 -22.66 -21.61
C ARG A 306 4.76 -22.37 -20.13
N CYS A 307 4.10 -23.30 -19.44
CA CYS A 307 3.79 -23.19 -18.01
C CYS A 307 4.96 -23.62 -17.12
N ALA A 308 6.03 -24.16 -17.66
CA ALA A 308 7.19 -24.56 -16.89
C ALA A 308 7.77 -23.37 -16.14
N VAL A 309 7.79 -23.48 -14.82
CA VAL A 309 8.38 -22.45 -13.96
C VAL A 309 9.90 -22.51 -14.15
N PRO A 310 10.55 -21.39 -14.59
CA PRO A 310 11.99 -21.38 -14.70
C PRO A 310 12.64 -21.73 -13.35
N HIS A 311 13.64 -22.59 -13.36
CA HIS A 311 14.42 -22.91 -12.17
C HIS A 311 15.00 -21.62 -11.61
N ARG A 312 14.41 -21.15 -10.51
CA ARG A 312 14.94 -20.00 -9.78
C ARG A 312 16.15 -20.46 -8.98
N ARG A 313 17.24 -19.74 -9.11
CA ARG A 313 18.40 -19.96 -8.26
C ARG A 313 17.97 -19.67 -6.81
N GLU A 314 18.09 -20.66 -5.94
CA GLU A 314 17.96 -20.46 -4.49
C GLU A 314 19.17 -19.66 -4.00
N LEU A 315 18.91 -18.46 -3.50
CA LEU A 315 19.94 -17.68 -2.83
C LEU A 315 19.87 -17.99 -1.33
N PRO A 316 20.99 -18.23 -0.67
CA PRO A 316 20.99 -18.41 0.77
C PRO A 316 20.45 -17.15 1.44
N VAL A 317 19.50 -17.32 2.37
CA VAL A 317 19.02 -16.20 3.19
C VAL A 317 20.16 -15.81 4.13
N PRO A 318 20.69 -14.56 4.05
CA PRO A 318 21.78 -14.16 4.93
C PRO A 318 21.37 -14.29 6.39
N PRO A 319 22.26 -14.73 7.29
CA PRO A 319 21.98 -14.81 8.71
C PRO A 319 21.61 -13.42 9.25
N LEU A 320 20.75 -13.38 10.27
CA LEU A 320 20.51 -12.11 10.97
C LEU A 320 21.78 -11.74 11.77
N PRO A 321 22.16 -10.45 11.78
CA PRO A 321 23.22 -9.95 12.66
C PRO A 321 22.96 -10.33 14.12
N GLU A 322 23.96 -10.21 14.98
CA GLU A 322 23.77 -10.42 16.40
C GLU A 322 22.87 -9.35 17.01
N ALA A 323 22.23 -9.67 18.13
CA ALA A 323 21.38 -8.73 18.84
C ALA A 323 22.23 -7.59 19.43
N ASP A 324 21.78 -6.37 19.25
CA ASP A 324 22.45 -5.14 19.72
C ASP A 324 21.93 -4.70 21.11
N CYS A 325 20.92 -5.35 21.65
CA CYS A 325 20.27 -4.93 22.88
C CYS A 325 20.17 -6.06 23.89
N THR A 326 20.80 -5.83 25.05
CA THR A 326 20.71 -6.64 26.27
C THR A 326 20.16 -5.84 27.45
N ALA A 327 19.44 -4.75 27.18
CA ALA A 327 18.90 -3.89 28.23
C ALA A 327 17.99 -4.66 29.18
N GLU A 328 18.26 -4.60 30.48
CA GLU A 328 17.44 -5.25 31.51
C GLU A 328 16.05 -4.63 31.61
N ALA A 329 15.97 -3.30 31.45
CA ALA A 329 14.72 -2.54 31.41
C ALA A 329 14.83 -1.39 30.39
N PRO A 330 13.74 -1.07 29.65
CA PRO A 330 13.76 0.03 28.70
C PRO A 330 13.84 1.39 29.38
N ARG A 331 14.62 2.31 28.81
CA ARG A 331 14.62 3.71 29.20
C ARG A 331 13.38 4.41 28.66
N LEU A 332 12.81 5.35 29.45
CA LEU A 332 11.66 6.12 28.97
C LEU A 332 12.08 7.13 27.89
N THR A 333 11.23 7.28 26.90
CA THR A 333 11.26 8.36 25.91
C THR A 333 9.91 9.07 25.90
N ILE A 334 9.91 10.34 25.59
CA ILE A 334 8.71 11.18 25.56
C ILE A 334 8.51 11.72 24.15
N SER A 335 7.28 11.64 23.66
CA SER A 335 6.88 12.27 22.40
C SER A 335 5.71 13.19 22.67
N VAL A 336 5.85 14.46 22.31
CA VAL A 336 4.81 15.48 22.43
C VAL A 336 4.25 15.87 21.07
N THR A 337 3.04 16.38 21.04
CA THR A 337 2.41 16.95 19.85
C THR A 337 2.42 18.48 19.86
N ARG A 338 2.66 19.09 21.00
CA ARG A 338 2.70 20.55 21.21
C ARG A 338 3.74 20.88 22.26
N LEU A 339 4.41 22.03 22.11
CA LEU A 339 5.43 22.48 23.06
C LEU A 339 4.86 22.73 24.48
N GLU A 340 3.60 23.12 24.57
CA GLU A 340 2.93 23.40 25.85
C GLU A 340 2.85 22.16 26.77
N GLN A 341 3.06 20.96 26.24
CA GLN A 341 3.13 19.71 26.99
C GLN A 341 4.47 19.53 27.72
N LEU A 342 5.51 20.25 27.30
CA LEU A 342 6.84 20.23 27.92
C LEU A 342 6.91 21.27 29.05
N SER A 343 6.76 20.83 30.28
CA SER A 343 6.98 21.67 31.44
C SER A 343 8.35 21.39 32.10
N PRO A 344 8.97 22.34 32.82
CA PRO A 344 10.18 22.08 33.60
C PRO A 344 10.01 20.87 34.54
N ALA A 345 8.86 20.76 35.19
CA ALA A 345 8.55 19.65 36.10
C ALA A 345 8.55 18.28 35.36
N LEU A 346 8.13 18.23 34.12
CA LEU A 346 8.18 17.00 33.30
C LEU A 346 9.61 16.55 33.04
N LEU A 347 10.50 17.50 32.74
CA LEU A 347 11.91 17.24 32.42
C LEU A 347 12.71 16.85 33.66
N GLU A 348 12.44 17.49 34.79
CA GLU A 348 13.07 17.19 36.07
C GLU A 348 12.70 15.80 36.60
N LEU A 349 11.44 15.38 36.41
CA LEU A 349 10.90 14.18 37.01
C LEU A 349 11.48 12.87 36.41
N GLY A 350 11.64 12.78 35.12
CA GLY A 350 11.79 11.51 34.45
C GLY A 350 13.14 11.24 33.82
N CYS A 351 14.01 12.21 33.71
CA CYS A 351 15.25 12.10 32.93
C CYS A 351 15.05 11.25 31.68
N PRO A 352 14.12 11.60 30.79
CA PRO A 352 13.85 10.78 29.61
C PRO A 352 15.12 10.66 28.77
N ALA A 353 15.32 9.47 28.18
CA ALA A 353 16.47 9.26 27.30
C ALA A 353 16.42 10.19 26.09
N ARG A 354 15.19 10.40 25.57
CA ARG A 354 14.91 11.24 24.39
C ARG A 354 13.59 11.98 24.55
N VAL A 355 13.54 13.16 23.96
CA VAL A 355 12.30 13.94 23.78
C VAL A 355 12.10 14.19 22.29
N TYR A 356 10.96 13.75 21.77
CA TYR A 356 10.57 13.88 20.39
C TYR A 356 9.60 15.05 20.22
N ILE A 357 9.97 16.04 19.42
CA ILE A 357 9.20 17.27 19.14
C ILE A 357 8.88 17.33 17.64
N PRO A 358 7.63 17.59 17.22
CA PRO A 358 7.30 17.81 15.82
C PRO A 358 8.19 18.88 15.20
N LEU A 359 8.71 18.64 13.97
CA LEU A 359 9.61 19.59 13.31
C LEU A 359 8.98 20.96 13.12
N GLU A 360 7.66 21.02 12.91
CA GLU A 360 6.90 22.26 12.78
C GLU A 360 6.96 23.12 14.07
N GLU A 361 6.96 22.47 15.23
CA GLU A 361 7.06 23.14 16.53
C GLU A 361 8.46 23.73 16.78
N VAL A 362 9.50 23.22 16.11
CA VAL A 362 10.88 23.76 16.22
C VAL A 362 10.95 25.23 15.80
N SER A 363 10.10 25.67 14.87
CA SER A 363 10.05 27.07 14.45
C SER A 363 9.69 28.03 15.59
N ARG A 364 9.01 27.56 16.64
CA ARG A 364 8.56 28.30 17.81
C ARG A 364 9.57 28.33 18.96
N LEU A 365 10.64 27.54 18.88
CA LEU A 365 11.68 27.48 19.90
C LEU A 365 12.75 28.56 19.66
N GLU A 366 13.14 29.24 20.73
CA GLU A 366 14.29 30.13 20.78
C GLU A 366 15.54 29.40 21.27
N SER A 367 15.36 28.44 22.18
CA SER A 367 16.40 27.56 22.73
C SER A 367 15.80 26.20 23.10
N LEU A 368 16.65 25.22 23.40
CA LEU A 368 16.17 23.94 23.94
C LEU A 368 15.46 24.15 25.28
N PRO A 369 14.35 23.42 25.57
CA PRO A 369 13.57 23.58 26.79
C PRO A 369 14.30 23.17 28.08
N GLY A 370 15.45 22.47 27.97
CA GLY A 370 16.26 22.06 29.11
C GLY A 370 17.45 21.20 28.70
N GLU A 371 18.32 20.92 29.67
CA GLU A 371 19.46 20.01 29.51
C GLU A 371 19.09 18.59 29.96
N GLY A 372 19.80 17.59 29.49
CA GLY A 372 19.72 16.19 29.93
C GLY A 372 19.23 15.18 28.88
N PRO A 373 18.02 15.33 28.30
CA PRO A 373 17.58 14.39 27.30
C PRO A 373 18.20 14.67 25.92
N GLU A 374 18.25 13.63 25.09
CA GLU A 374 18.52 13.82 23.68
C GLU A 374 17.29 14.43 22.98
N TRP A 375 17.47 15.57 22.33
CA TRP A 375 16.40 16.27 21.62
C TRP A 375 16.30 15.79 20.18
N CYS A 376 15.13 15.32 19.78
CA CYS A 376 14.89 14.72 18.46
C CYS A 376 13.74 15.43 17.75
N ALA A 377 13.99 15.87 16.52
CA ALA A 377 12.95 16.42 15.66
C ALA A 377 12.15 15.30 14.98
N VAL A 378 10.82 15.37 15.03
CA VAL A 378 9.93 14.40 14.37
C VAL A 378 9.56 14.91 12.99
N LEU A 379 9.93 14.20 11.96
CA LEU A 379 9.54 14.54 10.58
C LEU A 379 8.05 14.27 10.34
N PRO A 380 7.36 15.12 9.57
CA PRO A 380 5.96 14.92 9.25
C PRO A 380 5.76 13.61 8.49
N ARG A 381 4.85 12.75 8.93
CA ARG A 381 4.63 11.41 8.36
C ARG A 381 4.31 11.42 6.86
N VAL A 382 3.68 12.51 6.39
CA VAL A 382 3.34 12.74 4.99
C VAL A 382 3.81 14.12 4.58
N TRP A 383 4.58 14.18 3.52
CA TRP A 383 5.09 15.39 2.90
C TRP A 383 5.24 15.19 1.39
N ARG A 384 5.50 16.23 0.61
CA ARG A 384 5.65 16.19 -0.83
C ARG A 384 7.01 16.77 -1.23
N ASP A 385 7.48 16.46 -2.44
CA ASP A 385 8.76 17.02 -2.93
C ASP A 385 8.79 18.55 -2.86
N ARG A 386 7.65 19.22 -3.09
CA ARG A 386 7.53 20.69 -2.95
C ARG A 386 7.77 21.20 -1.53
N ASP A 387 7.61 20.36 -0.51
CA ASP A 387 7.80 20.72 0.90
C ASP A 387 9.28 20.62 1.33
N GLU A 388 10.12 19.95 0.52
CA GLU A 388 11.52 19.66 0.88
C GLU A 388 12.32 20.91 1.28
N PRO A 389 12.27 22.05 0.55
CA PRO A 389 13.04 23.24 0.93
C PRO A 389 12.67 23.76 2.32
N ALA A 390 11.37 23.82 2.64
CA ALA A 390 10.89 24.27 3.95
C ALA A 390 11.29 23.32 5.07
N LEU A 391 11.20 21.99 4.84
CA LEU A 391 11.60 20.98 5.82
C LEU A 391 13.12 21.01 6.07
N ARG A 392 13.94 21.20 5.04
CA ARG A 392 15.40 21.37 5.19
C ARG A 392 15.74 22.60 6.04
N THR A 393 15.10 23.73 5.79
CA THR A 393 15.29 24.94 6.60
C THR A 393 14.95 24.69 8.08
N LEU A 394 13.87 23.96 8.37
CA LEU A 394 13.50 23.61 9.75
C LEU A 394 14.48 22.61 10.38
N LEU A 395 15.02 21.67 9.62
CA LEU A 395 16.06 20.74 10.09
C LEU A 395 17.37 21.47 10.42
N GLU A 396 17.79 22.40 9.57
CA GLU A 396 18.97 23.24 9.84
C GLU A 396 18.77 24.09 11.11
N ARG A 397 17.58 24.65 11.31
CA ARG A 397 17.20 25.35 12.54
C ARG A 397 17.24 24.41 13.74
N ALA A 398 16.67 23.20 13.64
CA ALA A 398 16.71 22.22 14.72
C ALA A 398 18.16 21.92 15.14
N ARG A 399 19.05 21.71 14.16
CA ARG A 399 20.48 21.49 14.40
C ARG A 399 21.12 22.69 15.10
N ALA A 400 20.86 23.90 14.62
CA ALA A 400 21.40 25.12 15.23
C ALA A 400 20.94 25.32 16.68
N LEU A 401 19.74 24.85 17.05
CA LEU A 401 19.22 24.84 18.41
C LEU A 401 19.82 23.73 19.29
N GLY A 402 20.56 22.75 18.72
CA GLY A 402 21.18 21.65 19.47
C GLY A 402 20.39 20.33 19.42
N PHE A 403 19.42 20.18 18.53
CA PHE A 403 18.84 18.86 18.26
C PHE A 403 19.91 17.94 17.65
N THR A 404 20.03 16.74 18.22
CA THR A 404 21.02 15.75 17.76
C THR A 404 20.38 14.57 17.06
N GLY A 405 19.06 14.36 17.22
CA GLY A 405 18.34 13.24 16.63
C GLY A 405 17.19 13.65 15.73
N VAL A 406 16.85 12.77 14.78
CA VAL A 406 15.66 12.88 13.92
C VAL A 406 14.88 11.58 13.94
N LEU A 407 13.57 11.67 14.14
CA LEU A 407 12.62 10.56 14.09
C LEU A 407 11.97 10.50 12.72
N ILE A 408 12.23 9.43 11.96
CA ILE A 408 11.74 9.23 10.60
C ILE A 408 10.59 8.21 10.57
N GLY A 409 9.48 8.56 9.94
CA GLY A 409 8.29 7.71 9.82
C GLY A 409 8.06 7.15 8.41
N ASN A 410 8.96 7.46 7.47
CA ASN A 410 8.89 7.03 6.07
C ASN A 410 10.29 6.91 5.48
N LEU A 411 10.53 5.95 4.57
CA LEU A 411 11.83 5.78 3.90
C LEU A 411 12.21 6.99 3.03
N GLY A 412 11.23 7.73 2.53
CA GLY A 412 11.46 8.99 1.80
C GLY A 412 12.11 10.10 2.64
N HIS A 413 12.15 9.96 3.97
CA HIS A 413 12.88 10.88 4.84
C HIS A 413 14.40 10.70 4.77
N LEU A 414 14.90 9.49 4.42
CA LEU A 414 16.33 9.21 4.38
C LEU A 414 17.11 10.19 3.48
N PRO A 415 16.68 10.41 2.20
CA PRO A 415 17.36 11.40 1.36
C PRO A 415 17.28 12.84 1.89
N LEU A 416 16.19 13.17 2.62
CA LEU A 416 16.00 14.50 3.20
C LEU A 416 17.02 14.82 4.32
N VAL A 417 17.34 13.81 5.15
CA VAL A 417 18.22 13.97 6.32
C VAL A 417 19.68 13.59 6.06
N ARG A 418 19.95 12.90 4.94
CA ARG A 418 21.31 12.46 4.60
C ARG A 418 22.25 13.66 4.47
N GLY A 419 23.41 13.59 5.16
CA GLY A 419 24.42 14.65 5.19
C GLY A 419 24.14 15.78 6.20
N LEU A 420 23.09 15.69 7.01
CA LEU A 420 22.78 16.68 8.05
C LEU A 420 23.34 16.33 9.44
N ASP A 421 24.06 15.22 9.58
CA ASP A 421 24.75 14.80 10.82
C ASP A 421 23.78 14.68 12.03
N PHE A 422 22.66 13.99 11.83
CA PHE A 422 21.72 13.61 12.87
C PHE A 422 21.81 12.11 13.17
N HIS A 423 21.58 11.75 14.42
CA HIS A 423 21.22 10.37 14.78
C HIS A 423 19.83 10.04 14.23
N LEU A 424 19.68 8.90 13.56
CA LEU A 424 18.44 8.53 12.88
C LEU A 424 17.66 7.48 13.67
N TYR A 425 16.41 7.78 13.97
CA TYR A 425 15.49 6.91 14.70
C TYR A 425 14.25 6.61 13.87
N GLY A 426 13.85 5.34 13.84
CA GLY A 426 12.66 4.90 13.11
C GLY A 426 11.39 5.03 13.94
N ASP A 427 10.38 5.69 13.39
CA ASP A 427 9.07 5.79 14.03
C ASP A 427 8.15 4.62 13.65
N TYR A 428 7.03 4.46 14.37
CA TYR A 428 6.01 3.44 14.14
C TYR A 428 5.47 3.41 12.69
N GLY A 429 5.55 4.52 11.96
CA GLY A 429 5.17 4.62 10.54
C GLY A 429 5.96 3.69 9.61
N LEU A 430 7.17 3.29 10.01
CA LEU A 430 7.98 2.29 9.27
C LEU A 430 7.45 0.86 9.44
N ASN A 431 6.45 0.66 10.31
CA ASN A 431 5.71 -0.59 10.50
C ASN A 431 6.61 -1.82 10.69
N VAL A 432 7.57 -1.73 11.59
CA VAL A 432 8.51 -2.82 11.93
C VAL A 432 7.78 -3.99 12.55
N PHE A 433 7.75 -5.12 11.85
CA PHE A 433 6.96 -6.29 12.23
C PHE A 433 7.78 -7.56 12.47
N ASN A 434 9.03 -7.59 12.07
CA ASN A 434 9.92 -8.74 12.20
C ASN A 434 11.40 -8.34 12.29
N SER A 435 12.25 -9.29 12.63
CA SER A 435 13.70 -9.08 12.82
C SER A 435 14.41 -8.64 11.53
N ARG A 436 13.91 -9.04 10.35
CA ARG A 436 14.48 -8.63 9.06
C ARG A 436 14.25 -7.15 8.77
N SER A 437 13.08 -6.62 9.17
CA SER A 437 12.82 -5.18 9.08
C SER A 437 13.78 -4.38 9.96
N LEU A 438 14.10 -4.88 11.18
CA LEU A 438 15.13 -4.24 12.03
C LEU A 438 16.51 -4.27 11.39
N ALA A 439 16.90 -5.41 10.79
CA ALA A 439 18.17 -5.53 10.09
C ALA A 439 18.25 -4.58 8.89
N TYR A 440 17.19 -4.51 8.09
CA TYR A 440 17.11 -3.57 6.98
C TYR A 440 17.27 -2.11 7.42
N LEU A 441 16.62 -1.71 8.51
CA LEU A 441 16.76 -0.34 9.04
C LEU A 441 18.14 -0.07 9.63
N LYS A 442 18.81 -1.09 10.20
CA LYS A 442 20.21 -1.00 10.61
C LYS A 442 21.14 -0.77 9.42
N ASP A 443 20.91 -1.48 8.32
CA ASP A 443 21.67 -1.30 7.07
C ASP A 443 21.43 0.11 6.44
N LYS A 444 20.30 0.75 6.77
CA LYS A 444 20.00 2.16 6.43
C LYS A 444 20.51 3.16 7.48
N GLU A 445 21.41 2.73 8.37
CA GLU A 445 22.10 3.57 9.38
C GLU A 445 21.19 4.11 10.50
N LEU A 446 20.02 3.52 10.75
CA LEU A 446 19.22 3.87 11.91
C LEU A 446 19.83 3.26 13.17
N GLU A 447 19.77 3.99 14.27
CA GLU A 447 20.28 3.54 15.59
C GLU A 447 19.21 2.85 16.46
N SER A 448 17.94 3.20 16.25
CA SER A 448 16.82 2.52 16.87
C SER A 448 15.56 2.60 16.01
N ALA A 449 14.58 1.74 16.27
CA ALA A 449 13.30 1.81 15.59
C ALA A 449 12.14 1.40 16.51
N CYS A 450 11.02 2.12 16.37
CA CYS A 450 9.77 1.78 17.02
C CYS A 450 9.12 0.58 16.32
N VAL A 451 8.84 -0.47 17.09
CA VAL A 451 8.12 -1.64 16.56
C VAL A 451 6.63 -1.33 16.38
N SER A 452 5.99 -2.05 15.48
CA SER A 452 4.56 -1.89 15.21
C SER A 452 3.72 -2.19 16.47
N PHE A 453 2.81 -1.31 16.80
CA PHE A 453 1.82 -1.50 17.87
C PHE A 453 0.74 -2.55 17.54
N GLU A 454 0.79 -3.17 16.37
CA GLU A 454 -0.01 -4.34 16.01
C GLU A 454 0.63 -5.66 16.53
N LEU A 455 1.85 -5.63 17.06
CA LEU A 455 2.54 -6.80 17.62
C LEU A 455 2.06 -7.12 19.04
N ARG A 456 1.96 -8.41 19.35
CA ARG A 456 1.75 -8.91 20.72
C ARG A 456 3.06 -8.90 21.52
N PHE A 457 2.97 -8.86 22.85
CA PHE A 457 4.13 -8.98 23.74
C PHE A 457 5.03 -10.17 23.37
N ALA A 458 4.45 -11.36 23.12
CA ALA A 458 5.23 -12.53 22.73
C ALA A 458 5.99 -12.32 21.41
N GLN A 459 5.37 -11.69 20.42
CA GLN A 459 6.02 -11.39 19.14
C GLN A 459 7.17 -10.38 19.32
N ILE A 460 6.95 -9.33 20.14
CA ILE A 460 8.01 -8.35 20.45
C ILE A 460 9.17 -9.03 21.21
N ARG A 461 8.87 -9.88 22.18
CA ARG A 461 9.89 -10.65 22.90
C ARG A 461 10.74 -11.49 21.95
N ASP A 462 10.09 -12.18 21.01
CA ASP A 462 10.71 -13.15 20.09
C ASP A 462 11.45 -12.47 18.91
N LEU A 463 11.30 -11.16 18.73
CA LEU A 463 12.12 -10.41 17.77
C LEU A 463 13.60 -10.50 18.16
N LYS A 464 14.46 -10.85 17.22
CA LYS A 464 15.92 -10.63 17.38
C LYS A 464 16.20 -9.13 17.20
N LYS A 465 16.54 -8.44 18.29
CA LYS A 465 16.79 -6.98 18.32
C LYS A 465 18.20 -6.69 17.79
N VAL A 466 18.38 -6.88 16.49
CA VAL A 466 19.63 -6.54 15.77
C VAL A 466 19.87 -5.04 15.67
N LEU A 467 18.82 -4.26 15.94
CA LEU A 467 18.78 -2.81 16.10
C LEU A 467 18.03 -2.53 17.41
N ARG A 468 18.40 -1.49 18.15
CA ARG A 468 17.71 -1.08 19.37
C ARG A 468 16.23 -0.85 19.09
N ALA A 469 15.37 -1.56 19.81
CA ALA A 469 13.94 -1.50 19.61
C ALA A 469 13.26 -0.59 20.64
N GLU A 470 12.26 0.15 20.17
CA GLU A 470 11.38 0.99 20.98
C GLU A 470 9.93 0.50 20.82
N ALA A 471 9.09 0.69 21.83
CA ALA A 471 7.65 0.48 21.73
C ALA A 471 6.88 1.61 22.38
N ILE A 472 5.72 1.98 21.83
CA ILE A 472 4.78 2.91 22.46
C ILE A 472 4.09 2.15 23.58
N VAL A 473 4.24 2.63 24.81
CA VAL A 473 3.64 2.02 26.01
C VAL A 473 2.53 2.87 26.62
N TYR A 474 2.48 4.16 26.27
CA TYR A 474 1.43 5.10 26.66
C TYR A 474 0.97 5.97 25.49
N GLY A 475 -0.30 6.33 25.54
CA GLY A 475 -0.90 7.38 24.73
C GLY A 475 -1.94 6.89 23.73
N ARG A 476 -2.61 7.81 23.07
CA ARG A 476 -3.62 7.48 22.06
C ARG A 476 -2.92 7.01 20.79
N LEU A 477 -3.14 5.74 20.44
CA LEU A 477 -2.54 5.17 19.23
C LEU A 477 -3.18 5.79 17.97
N PRO A 478 -2.39 6.13 16.94
CA PRO A 478 -2.91 6.70 15.70
C PRO A 478 -3.71 5.66 14.92
N LEU A 479 -4.92 6.01 14.55
CA LEU A 479 -5.83 5.16 13.76
C LEU A 479 -5.69 5.42 12.26
N MET A 480 -5.65 6.70 11.86
CA MET A 480 -5.54 7.11 10.47
C MET A 480 -4.77 8.42 10.36
N ILE A 481 -4.10 8.60 9.23
CA ILE A 481 -3.70 9.92 8.72
C ILE A 481 -4.37 10.11 7.36
N THR A 482 -5.05 11.25 7.18
CA THR A 482 -5.89 11.50 5.99
C THR A 482 -5.39 12.72 5.24
N GLU A 483 -5.42 12.68 3.91
CA GLU A 483 -5.11 13.86 3.08
C GLU A 483 -6.16 14.95 3.23
N ASN A 484 -7.41 14.59 3.48
CA ASN A 484 -8.49 15.53 3.71
C ASN A 484 -8.51 16.04 5.15
N CYS A 485 -8.69 17.34 5.35
CA CYS A 485 -9.02 17.91 6.66
C CYS A 485 -10.49 17.61 6.97
N LEU A 486 -10.76 16.73 7.94
CA LEU A 486 -12.13 16.34 8.34
C LEU A 486 -12.91 17.52 8.94
N VAL A 487 -12.24 18.37 9.72
CA VAL A 487 -12.87 19.53 10.33
C VAL A 487 -13.32 20.52 9.28
N GLN A 488 -12.48 20.79 8.27
CA GLN A 488 -12.83 21.65 7.14
C GLN A 488 -14.06 21.16 6.38
N ASN A 489 -14.13 19.87 6.08
CA ASN A 489 -15.24 19.30 5.32
C ASN A 489 -16.59 19.48 6.01
N GLU A 490 -16.62 19.48 7.34
CA GLU A 490 -17.84 19.63 8.14
C GLU A 490 -18.14 21.07 8.52
N THR A 491 -17.11 21.91 8.72
CA THR A 491 -17.27 23.30 9.17
C THR A 491 -17.23 24.33 8.06
N GLY A 492 -16.84 23.91 6.83
CA GLY A 492 -16.80 24.79 5.67
C GLY A 492 -15.72 25.89 5.76
N CYS A 493 -14.52 25.55 6.27
CA CYS A 493 -13.41 26.51 6.30
C CYS A 493 -13.13 27.05 4.89
N ARG A 494 -12.81 28.34 4.82
CA ARG A 494 -12.37 28.99 3.58
C ARG A 494 -10.98 28.48 3.18
N LEU A 495 -10.79 28.21 1.90
CA LEU A 495 -9.49 27.81 1.33
C LEU A 495 -8.97 28.90 0.39
N ASP A 496 -7.66 29.05 0.35
CA ASP A 496 -6.99 29.83 -0.68
C ASP A 496 -6.96 29.09 -2.04
N ARG A 497 -6.29 29.70 -3.03
CA ARG A 497 -6.13 29.13 -4.37
C ARG A 497 -5.31 27.84 -4.38
N GLN A 498 -4.54 27.61 -3.33
CA GLN A 498 -3.66 26.44 -3.15
C GLN A 498 -4.35 25.34 -2.33
N GLY A 499 -5.59 25.56 -1.86
CA GLY A 499 -6.34 24.61 -1.03
C GLY A 499 -5.96 24.65 0.45
N LEU A 500 -5.22 25.66 0.88
CA LEU A 500 -4.86 25.86 2.29
C LEU A 500 -5.97 26.62 3.02
N CYS A 501 -6.17 26.27 4.28
CA CYS A 501 -7.16 26.91 5.13
C CYS A 501 -6.75 28.37 5.41
N VAL A 502 -7.61 29.30 5.05
CA VAL A 502 -7.46 30.73 5.37
C VAL A 502 -8.44 31.04 6.49
N PRO A 503 -7.96 31.21 7.75
CA PRO A 503 -8.81 31.60 8.85
C PRO A 503 -9.36 33.01 8.59
N GLU A 504 -10.67 33.18 8.62
CA GLU A 504 -11.27 34.51 8.44
C GLU A 504 -11.11 35.38 9.69
N ASP A 505 -11.24 34.76 10.91
CA ASP A 505 -11.13 35.42 12.18
C ASP A 505 -10.48 34.48 13.23
N GLY A 506 -9.17 34.50 13.34
CA GLY A 506 -8.45 33.72 14.37
C GLY A 506 -7.79 32.43 13.90
N PRO A 507 -7.33 31.57 14.82
CA PRO A 507 -6.61 30.34 14.47
C PRO A 507 -7.51 29.32 13.76
N CYS A 508 -6.90 28.50 12.90
CA CYS A 508 -7.60 27.46 12.16
C CYS A 508 -8.39 26.54 13.11
N ARG A 509 -9.65 26.26 12.75
CA ARG A 509 -10.55 25.40 13.55
C ARG A 509 -10.00 23.98 13.78
N CYS A 510 -9.15 23.48 12.89
CA CYS A 510 -8.51 22.18 13.07
C CYS A 510 -7.53 22.12 14.24
N GLY A 511 -7.00 23.28 14.69
CA GLY A 511 -6.18 23.41 15.89
C GLY A 511 -6.97 23.42 17.21
N GLN A 512 -8.31 23.49 17.14
CA GLN A 512 -9.18 23.37 18.32
C GLN A 512 -9.37 21.89 18.68
N PRO A 513 -9.79 21.56 19.92
CA PRO A 513 -10.19 20.21 20.28
C PRO A 513 -11.36 19.74 19.41
N ASN A 514 -11.12 18.78 18.55
CA ASN A 514 -12.12 18.18 17.68
C ASN A 514 -12.17 16.67 17.89
N VAL A 515 -13.36 16.08 17.71
CA VAL A 515 -13.57 14.65 17.87
C VAL A 515 -14.41 14.07 16.74
N LEU A 516 -14.08 12.86 16.35
CA LEU A 516 -14.93 12.00 15.51
C LEU A 516 -15.71 11.08 16.45
N VAL A 517 -17.02 11.04 16.36
CA VAL A 517 -17.88 10.22 17.23
C VAL A 517 -18.49 9.09 16.41
N ASP A 518 -18.35 7.86 16.88
CA ASP A 518 -18.95 6.70 16.24
C ASP A 518 -20.40 6.43 16.74
N ARG A 519 -21.03 5.40 16.17
CA ARG A 519 -22.39 4.97 16.52
C ARG A 519 -22.56 4.50 17.98
N THR A 520 -21.47 4.19 18.68
CA THR A 520 -21.49 3.78 20.09
C THR A 520 -21.27 4.94 21.05
N GLY A 521 -21.01 6.13 20.52
CA GLY A 521 -20.65 7.33 21.30
C GLY A 521 -19.16 7.42 21.62
N ALA A 522 -18.31 6.50 21.10
CA ALA A 522 -16.87 6.61 21.30
C ALA A 522 -16.32 7.81 20.54
N ALA A 523 -15.56 8.66 21.25
CA ALA A 523 -14.99 9.90 20.74
C ALA A 523 -13.51 9.71 20.41
N PHE A 524 -13.15 9.88 19.14
CA PHE A 524 -11.79 9.75 18.60
C PHE A 524 -11.23 11.15 18.36
N PRO A 525 -10.22 11.61 19.10
CA PRO A 525 -9.64 12.93 18.89
C PRO A 525 -9.09 13.10 17.47
N LEU A 526 -9.33 14.28 16.90
CA LEU A 526 -8.80 14.70 15.61
C LEU A 526 -7.68 15.69 15.85
N LEU A 527 -6.47 15.37 15.45
CA LEU A 527 -5.31 16.24 15.55
C LEU A 527 -4.93 16.76 14.16
N PRO A 528 -4.53 18.04 14.06
CA PRO A 528 -3.94 18.54 12.83
C PRO A 528 -2.60 17.86 12.57
N ALA A 529 -2.31 17.61 11.32
CA ALA A 529 -1.02 17.13 10.85
C ALA A 529 -0.51 18.02 9.71
N TYR A 530 0.80 17.95 9.45
CA TYR A 530 1.49 18.76 8.45
C TYR A 530 0.71 18.83 7.11
N GLY A 531 0.62 20.00 6.53
CA GLY A 531 -0.05 20.24 5.26
C GLY A 531 -1.58 20.14 5.33
N HIS A 532 -2.18 20.57 6.45
CA HIS A 532 -3.64 20.56 6.68
C HIS A 532 -4.30 19.17 6.66
N ARG A 533 -3.54 18.13 6.94
CA ARG A 533 -4.02 16.76 7.10
C ARG A 533 -4.66 16.56 8.47
N THR A 534 -5.43 15.49 8.63
CA THR A 534 -5.99 15.11 9.93
C THR A 534 -5.44 13.76 10.36
N GLU A 535 -4.95 13.68 11.61
CA GLU A 535 -4.64 12.43 12.27
C GLU A 535 -5.76 12.06 13.25
N ILE A 536 -6.37 10.88 13.07
CA ILE A 536 -7.41 10.36 13.96
C ILE A 536 -6.74 9.50 15.00
N GLN A 537 -6.97 9.83 16.29
CA GLN A 537 -6.42 9.11 17.43
C GLN A 537 -7.44 8.11 17.99
N ASN A 538 -6.94 7.08 18.68
CA ASN A 538 -7.81 6.14 19.39
C ASN A 538 -8.61 6.86 20.49
N SER A 539 -9.86 6.44 20.71
CA SER A 539 -10.75 7.00 21.71
C SER A 539 -10.23 6.87 23.15
N LYS A 540 -9.43 5.82 23.41
CA LYS A 540 -8.84 5.54 24.72
C LYS A 540 -7.31 5.54 24.65
N PRO A 541 -6.61 6.11 25.63
CA PRO A 541 -5.16 6.00 25.69
C PRO A 541 -4.73 4.55 25.99
N LEU A 542 -3.65 4.11 25.34
CA LEU A 542 -2.92 2.93 25.75
C LEU A 542 -2.29 3.18 27.12
N TYR A 543 -2.34 2.20 28.01
CA TYR A 543 -1.70 2.27 29.33
C TYR A 543 -1.10 0.91 29.70
N LEU A 544 0.20 0.89 30.01
CA LEU A 544 0.94 -0.34 30.34
C LEU A 544 1.84 -0.18 31.58
N ALA A 545 1.74 0.88 32.37
CA ALA A 545 2.61 1.10 33.53
C ALA A 545 2.54 -0.04 34.55
N ASP A 546 1.36 -0.58 34.80
CA ASP A 546 1.07 -1.71 35.69
C ASP A 546 1.31 -3.10 35.09
N ARG A 547 1.87 -3.17 33.88
CA ARG A 547 2.18 -4.43 33.19
C ARG A 547 3.68 -4.67 33.17
N PRO A 548 4.22 -5.54 34.03
CA PRO A 548 5.65 -5.80 34.08
C PRO A 548 6.22 -6.42 32.80
N GLU A 549 5.36 -7.01 31.97
CA GLU A 549 5.74 -7.66 30.73
C GLU A 549 6.49 -6.71 29.79
N HIS A 550 6.04 -5.45 29.63
CA HIS A 550 6.70 -4.50 28.72
C HIS A 550 8.17 -4.21 29.12
N ARG A 551 8.53 -4.37 30.39
CA ARG A 551 9.89 -4.18 30.90
C ARG A 551 10.83 -5.35 30.58
N ARG A 552 10.29 -6.52 30.16
CA ARG A 552 11.02 -7.78 29.93
C ARG A 552 11.04 -8.20 28.48
N LEU A 553 10.71 -7.32 27.56
CA LEU A 553 10.65 -7.61 26.11
C LEU A 553 11.99 -7.45 25.40
N GLY A 554 13.06 -7.04 26.10
CA GLY A 554 14.36 -6.71 25.50
C GLY A 554 14.29 -5.42 24.66
N LEU A 555 13.42 -4.50 25.01
CA LEU A 555 13.33 -3.17 24.41
C LEU A 555 14.41 -2.26 25.00
N ALA A 556 15.02 -1.42 24.17
CA ALA A 556 15.90 -0.34 24.63
C ALA A 556 15.13 0.86 25.15
N TYR A 557 13.95 1.12 24.58
CA TYR A 557 13.15 2.29 24.89
C TYR A 557 11.67 1.97 25.01
N ALA A 558 10.99 2.71 25.91
CA ALA A 558 9.55 2.67 26.12
C ALA A 558 9.01 4.11 25.96
N ARG A 559 8.20 4.33 24.91
CA ARG A 559 7.73 5.67 24.54
C ARG A 559 6.41 6.01 25.21
N LEU A 560 6.38 7.16 25.88
CA LEU A 560 5.17 7.83 26.31
C LEU A 560 4.80 8.88 25.25
N ARG A 561 3.68 8.63 24.54
CA ARG A 561 3.22 9.50 23.44
C ARG A 561 2.07 10.39 23.91
N PHE A 562 2.37 11.63 24.20
CA PHE A 562 1.39 12.63 24.60
C PHE A 562 0.70 13.24 23.37
N THR A 563 -0.61 13.36 23.43
CA THR A 563 -1.45 13.83 22.32
C THR A 563 -2.38 14.96 22.74
N THR A 564 -3.36 14.65 23.59
CA THR A 564 -4.38 15.59 24.07
C THR A 564 -4.13 16.05 25.51
N GLU A 565 -3.18 15.44 26.17
CA GLU A 565 -2.85 15.67 27.57
C GLU A 565 -2.37 17.11 27.82
N THR A 566 -2.72 17.67 28.96
CA THR A 566 -2.15 18.93 29.48
C THR A 566 -0.73 18.70 30.04
N ALA A 567 0.01 19.76 30.33
CA ALA A 567 1.34 19.64 30.95
C ALA A 567 1.30 18.88 32.29
N GLU A 568 0.29 19.15 33.13
CA GLU A 568 0.10 18.51 34.43
C GLU A 568 -0.26 17.01 34.26
N GLU A 569 -1.09 16.69 33.30
CA GLU A 569 -1.41 15.28 32.96
C GLU A 569 -0.17 14.54 32.46
N CYS A 570 0.68 15.18 31.66
CA CYS A 570 1.95 14.59 31.20
C CYS A 570 2.86 14.24 32.40
N VAL A 571 3.02 15.17 33.38
CA VAL A 571 3.78 14.95 34.62
C VAL A 571 3.20 13.74 35.38
N SER A 572 1.89 13.74 35.59
CA SER A 572 1.20 12.65 36.31
C SER A 572 1.41 11.28 35.63
N VAL A 573 1.37 11.23 34.31
CA VAL A 573 1.61 9.98 33.54
C VAL A 573 3.06 9.52 33.71
N VAL A 574 4.06 10.38 33.60
CA VAL A 574 5.46 10.01 33.82
C VAL A 574 5.64 9.43 35.20
N GLN A 575 5.10 10.10 36.25
CA GLN A 575 5.16 9.60 37.63
C GLN A 575 4.55 8.19 37.73
N ASN A 576 3.38 7.97 37.14
CA ASN A 576 2.73 6.65 37.15
C ASN A 576 3.59 5.55 36.50
N TYR A 577 4.39 5.88 35.47
CA TYR A 577 5.31 4.91 34.82
C TYR A 577 6.56 4.64 35.65
N LEU A 578 7.03 5.64 36.41
CA LEU A 578 8.13 5.45 37.36
C LEU A 578 7.70 4.56 38.55
N ASP A 579 6.48 4.78 39.04
CA ASP A 579 5.92 4.05 40.19
C ASP A 579 5.25 2.73 39.85
N ALA A 580 5.18 2.37 38.57
CA ALA A 580 4.40 1.22 38.06
C ALA A 580 2.93 1.24 38.54
N ALA A 581 2.34 2.43 38.60
CA ALA A 581 1.02 2.65 39.14
C ALA A 581 -0.08 1.91 38.35
N PRO A 582 -1.16 1.46 39.02
CA PRO A 582 -2.30 0.85 38.34
C PRO A 582 -2.99 1.86 37.43
N ALA A 583 -3.60 1.35 36.36
CA ALA A 583 -4.39 2.18 35.46
C ALA A 583 -5.60 2.80 36.18
N ALA A 584 -5.83 4.08 35.95
CA ALA A 584 -7.00 4.81 36.40
C ALA A 584 -7.80 5.36 35.22
N GLY A 585 -9.12 5.40 35.34
CA GLY A 585 -10.00 5.91 34.30
C GLY A 585 -10.18 4.97 33.10
N ASP A 586 -10.48 5.54 31.95
CA ASP A 586 -10.79 4.80 30.71
C ASP A 586 -9.54 4.63 29.84
N PHE A 587 -9.08 3.41 29.65
CA PHE A 587 -7.85 3.07 28.94
C PHE A 587 -8.00 1.81 28.08
N THR A 588 -6.97 1.50 27.27
CA THR A 588 -6.85 0.27 26.50
C THR A 588 -5.48 -0.38 26.69
N ARG A 589 -5.40 -1.72 26.53
CA ARG A 589 -4.13 -2.45 26.39
C ARG A 589 -3.66 -2.53 24.93
N GLY A 590 -4.34 -1.85 24.03
CA GLY A 590 -4.03 -1.91 22.60
C GLY A 590 -4.16 -3.33 22.04
N LEU A 591 -3.19 -3.71 21.24
CA LEU A 591 -3.09 -5.04 20.63
C LEU A 591 -2.00 -5.92 21.27
N TYR A 592 -1.31 -5.43 22.30
CA TYR A 592 -0.17 -6.11 22.91
C TYR A 592 -0.52 -7.46 23.54
N GLU A 593 -1.75 -7.63 24.03
CA GLU A 593 -2.22 -8.89 24.59
C GLU A 593 -2.87 -9.78 23.53
N ARG A 594 -3.75 -9.25 22.69
CA ARG A 594 -4.58 -10.01 21.74
C ARG A 594 -3.99 -10.12 20.33
N GLY A 595 -3.19 -9.15 19.90
CA GLY A 595 -2.66 -9.07 18.54
C GLY A 595 -3.71 -8.73 17.49
N VAL A 596 -3.38 -9.03 16.23
CA VAL A 596 -4.26 -8.88 15.06
C VAL A 596 -4.36 -10.21 14.31
N GLU A 597 -5.51 -10.41 13.64
CA GLU A 597 -5.73 -11.53 12.71
C GLU A 597 -5.06 -11.25 11.34
#